data_23dc6ace6c6a51be904ce415ca03b67b
#
_entry.id   23dc6ace6c6a51be904ce415ca03b67b
#
_cell.length_a   1.000
_cell.length_b   1.000
_cell.length_c   1.000
_cell.angle_alpha   90.00
_cell.angle_beta   90.00
_cell.angle_gamma   90.00
#
_symmetry.space_group_name_H-M   'P 1'
#
loop_
_entity.id
_entity.type
_entity.pdbx_description
1 polymer ?
#
loop_
_entity_poly.entity_id
_entity_poly.type
_entity_poly.pdbx_seq_one_letter_code
_entity_poly.pdbx_strand_id
1 'polypeptide(L)'
;MLLGVDPGTRKVGYAVVDRIDAPPLALGIVPLAEFDARLNVLRADFSIDMVAIGHGTNVNVVSAVVRDEGLPFAIVDERETTLRARARFFADHPPRGWRKFVPRGMLLPDRPIDDYAALLIAERYLRPSA
;
A
#
# COMPACT_ATOMS: atom_id res chain seq x y z
N MET A 1 -10.95 4.88 9.61
CA MET A 1 -10.35 4.08 8.53
C MET A 1 -8.85 4.27 8.51
N LEU A 2 -8.12 3.26 8.08
CA LEU A 2 -6.68 3.26 8.03
C LEU A 2 -6.20 3.46 6.59
N LEU A 3 -5.23 4.33 6.40
CA LEU A 3 -4.55 4.49 5.13
C LEU A 3 -3.18 3.82 5.21
N GLY A 4 -2.95 2.80 4.38
CA GLY A 4 -1.63 2.23 4.19
C GLY A 4 -0.90 2.95 3.06
N VAL A 5 0.39 3.19 3.23
CA VAL A 5 1.20 3.92 2.25
C VAL A 5 2.53 3.20 2.06
N ASP A 6 2.87 2.95 0.81
CA ASP A 6 4.17 2.41 0.42
C ASP A 6 4.97 3.51 -0.28
N PRO A 7 5.95 4.14 0.41
CA PRO A 7 6.73 5.23 -0.16
C PRO A 7 7.83 4.66 -1.07
N GLY A 8 7.66 4.80 -2.37
CA GLY A 8 8.67 4.40 -3.35
C GLY A 8 9.57 5.56 -3.76
N THR A 9 10.45 5.29 -4.73
CA THR A 9 11.41 6.29 -5.22
C THR A 9 10.72 7.40 -6.00
N ARG A 10 9.78 7.05 -6.87
CA ARG A 10 9.08 8.01 -7.74
C ARG A 10 7.58 7.93 -7.57
N LYS A 11 7.07 6.84 -7.04
CA LYS A 11 5.65 6.54 -6.91
C LYS A 11 5.33 6.20 -5.47
N VAL A 12 4.09 6.45 -5.10
CA VAL A 12 3.57 6.09 -3.79
C VAL A 12 2.35 5.22 -4.00
N GLY A 13 2.36 4.03 -3.40
CA GLY A 13 1.19 3.17 -3.35
C GLY A 13 0.35 3.52 -2.13
N TYR A 14 -0.97 3.40 -2.26
CA TYR A 14 -1.86 3.62 -1.14
C TYR A 14 -3.02 2.63 -1.14
N ALA A 15 -3.53 2.37 0.06
CA ALA A 15 -4.70 1.53 0.26
C ALA A 15 -5.51 2.06 1.44
N VAL A 16 -6.81 2.19 1.27
CA VAL A 16 -7.73 2.55 2.35
C VAL A 16 -8.40 1.28 2.84
N VAL A 17 -8.29 1.02 4.14
CA VAL A 17 -8.77 -0.21 4.77
C VAL A 17 -9.64 0.14 5.96
N ASP A 18 -10.81 -0.47 6.06
CA ASP A 18 -11.68 -0.28 7.20
C ASP A 18 -11.37 -1.29 8.31
N ARG A 19 -11.14 -2.53 7.93
CA ARG A 19 -10.82 -3.61 8.87
C ARG A 19 -10.00 -4.69 8.19
N ILE A 20 -9.36 -5.51 9.02
CA ILE A 20 -8.59 -6.65 8.54
C ILE A 20 -9.51 -7.70 7.89
N ASP A 21 -8.99 -8.42 6.92
CA ASP A 21 -9.70 -9.49 6.20
C ASP A 21 -10.91 -9.00 5.39
N ALA A 22 -11.10 -7.68 5.28
CA ALA A 22 -12.09 -7.09 4.38
C ALA A 22 -11.40 -6.59 3.11
N PRO A 23 -12.12 -6.54 1.98
CA PRO A 23 -11.55 -5.92 0.78
C PRO A 23 -11.20 -4.46 1.05
N PRO A 24 -10.13 -3.95 0.44
CA PRO A 24 -9.80 -2.52 0.58
C PRO A 24 -10.89 -1.65 -0.04
N LEU A 25 -11.12 -0.49 0.56
CA LEU A 25 -12.09 0.48 0.04
C LEU A 25 -11.53 1.26 -1.13
N ALA A 26 -10.21 1.41 -1.21
CA ALA A 26 -9.53 2.06 -2.33
C ALA A 26 -8.10 1.54 -2.42
N LEU A 27 -7.60 1.42 -3.63
CA LEU A 27 -6.22 1.08 -3.94
C LEU A 27 -5.74 2.00 -5.05
N GLY A 28 -4.50 2.43 -5.00
CA GLY A 28 -3.95 3.21 -6.10
C GLY A 28 -2.46 3.46 -5.98
N ILE A 29 -1.93 3.99 -7.06
CA ILE A 29 -0.53 4.40 -7.19
C ILE A 29 -0.53 5.79 -7.78
N VAL A 30 0.21 6.70 -7.16
CA VAL A 30 0.35 8.07 -7.66
C VAL A 30 1.83 8.45 -7.70
N PRO A 31 2.22 9.37 -8.58
CA PRO A 31 3.55 9.94 -8.50
C PRO A 31 3.77 10.61 -7.13
N LEU A 32 5.01 10.55 -6.64
CA LEU A 32 5.34 11.12 -5.33
C LEU A 32 4.91 12.59 -5.24
N ALA A 33 5.11 13.35 -6.30
CA ALA A 33 4.74 14.77 -6.34
C ALA A 33 3.24 15.03 -6.22
N GLU A 34 2.40 14.01 -6.48
CA GLU A 34 0.95 14.13 -6.41
C GLU A 34 0.36 13.51 -5.14
N PHE A 35 1.19 13.02 -4.25
CA PHE A 35 0.70 12.33 -3.05
C PHE A 35 -0.11 13.26 -2.15
N ASP A 36 0.35 14.50 -1.95
CA ASP A 36 -0.36 15.47 -1.12
C ASP A 36 -1.78 15.73 -1.65
N ALA A 37 -1.90 15.96 -2.96
CA ALA A 37 -3.21 16.17 -3.58
C ALA A 37 -4.10 14.94 -3.45
N ARG A 38 -3.52 13.74 -3.63
CA ARG A 38 -4.27 12.50 -3.49
C ARG A 38 -4.72 12.29 -2.06
N LEU A 39 -3.88 12.61 -1.09
CA LEU A 39 -4.23 12.50 0.32
C LEU A 39 -5.45 13.37 0.65
N ASN A 40 -5.50 14.58 0.13
CA ASN A 40 -6.65 15.47 0.31
C ASN A 40 -7.94 14.87 -0.27
N VAL A 41 -7.85 14.25 -1.45
CA VAL A 41 -9.00 13.56 -2.05
C VAL A 41 -9.46 12.40 -1.18
N LEU A 42 -8.53 11.58 -0.71
CA LEU A 42 -8.85 10.43 0.14
C LEU A 42 -9.49 10.85 1.46
N ARG A 43 -9.03 11.96 2.05
CA ARG A 43 -9.62 12.48 3.28
C ARG A 43 -11.04 13.03 3.07
N ALA A 44 -11.32 13.54 1.88
CA ALA A 44 -12.67 14.00 1.54
C ALA A 44 -13.63 12.82 1.37
N ASP A 45 -13.14 11.70 0.81
CA ASP A 45 -13.98 10.54 0.50
C ASP A 45 -14.08 9.54 1.66
N PHE A 46 -13.07 9.47 2.53
CA PHE A 46 -12.98 8.48 3.60
C PHE A 46 -12.59 9.14 4.92
N SER A 47 -13.13 8.61 6.02
CA SER A 47 -12.79 9.08 7.37
C SER A 47 -11.48 8.47 7.83
N ILE A 48 -10.36 8.95 7.28
CA ILE A 48 -9.03 8.45 7.63
C ILE A 48 -8.62 9.03 8.97
N ASP A 49 -8.29 8.16 9.92
CA ASP A 49 -7.92 8.56 11.29
C ASP A 49 -6.50 8.10 11.67
N MET A 50 -5.86 7.26 10.85
CA MET A 50 -4.50 6.78 11.08
C MET A 50 -3.86 6.44 9.75
N VAL A 51 -2.56 6.69 9.63
CA VAL A 51 -1.77 6.35 8.44
C VAL A 51 -0.66 5.39 8.86
N ALA A 52 -0.58 4.24 8.20
CA ALA A 52 0.52 3.29 8.35
C ALA A 52 1.46 3.46 7.15
N ILE A 53 2.70 3.83 7.40
CA ILE A 53 3.67 4.12 6.35
C ILE A 53 4.77 3.07 6.39
N GLY A 54 5.01 2.39 5.26
CA GLY A 54 6.11 1.45 5.15
C GLY A 54 7.47 2.16 5.22
N HIS A 55 8.48 1.45 5.68
CA HIS A 55 9.83 1.98 5.81
C HIS A 55 10.54 1.90 4.45
N GLY A 56 10.24 2.83 3.55
CA GLY A 56 10.78 2.87 2.19
C GLY A 56 11.69 4.07 1.95
N THR A 57 12.09 4.23 0.68
CA THR A 57 13.08 5.24 0.27
C THR A 57 12.66 6.66 0.65
N ASN A 58 11.39 7.00 0.44
CA ASN A 58 10.86 8.34 0.67
C ASN A 58 9.98 8.42 1.92
N VAL A 59 10.26 7.60 2.93
CA VAL A 59 9.47 7.59 4.15
C VAL A 59 9.45 8.97 4.82
N ASN A 60 10.55 9.70 4.80
CA ASN A 60 10.62 11.03 5.42
C ASN A 60 9.77 12.05 4.66
N VAL A 61 9.76 11.98 3.34
CA VAL A 61 8.94 12.89 2.51
C VAL A 61 7.46 12.63 2.75
N VAL A 62 7.06 11.36 2.69
CA VAL A 62 5.66 10.97 2.87
C VAL A 62 5.18 11.28 4.29
N SER A 63 5.98 10.97 5.31
CA SER A 63 5.59 11.25 6.68
C SER A 63 5.49 12.73 6.98
N ALA A 64 6.31 13.57 6.33
CA ALA A 64 6.19 15.02 6.45
C ALA A 64 4.87 15.52 5.89
N VAL A 65 4.44 15.01 4.73
CA VAL A 65 3.14 15.37 4.13
C VAL A 65 2.00 14.99 5.07
N VAL A 66 2.04 13.77 5.60
CA VAL A 66 1.00 13.29 6.52
C VAL A 66 0.96 14.12 7.79
N ARG A 67 2.13 14.46 8.33
CA ARG A 67 2.24 15.30 9.54
C ARG A 67 1.66 16.69 9.28
N ASP A 68 1.98 17.29 8.14
CA ASP A 68 1.51 18.63 7.80
C ASP A 68 -0.01 18.67 7.65
N GLU A 69 -0.63 17.56 7.28
CA GLU A 69 -2.09 17.44 7.22
C GLU A 69 -2.73 17.16 8.59
N GLY A 70 -1.91 17.05 9.64
CA GLY A 70 -2.41 16.82 10.99
C GLY A 70 -2.88 15.42 11.29
N LEU A 71 -2.48 14.44 10.47
CA LEU A 71 -2.87 13.05 10.67
C LEU A 71 -1.84 12.30 11.50
N PRO A 72 -2.26 11.47 12.46
CA PRO A 72 -1.34 10.58 13.14
C PRO A 72 -0.85 9.49 12.19
N PHE A 73 0.38 9.06 12.37
CA PHE A 73 0.95 8.00 11.54
C PHE A 73 1.89 7.11 12.35
N ALA A 74 2.12 5.91 11.83
CA ALA A 74 3.10 4.97 12.37
C ALA A 74 3.94 4.42 11.21
N ILE A 75 5.23 4.21 11.47
CA ILE A 75 6.13 3.57 10.51
C ILE A 75 6.08 2.06 10.76
N VAL A 76 5.85 1.30 9.70
CA VAL A 76 5.66 -0.15 9.77
C VAL A 76 6.81 -0.84 9.04
N ASP A 77 7.40 -1.85 9.68
CA ASP A 77 8.39 -2.71 9.03
C ASP A 77 7.70 -3.52 7.93
N GLU A 78 8.23 -3.42 6.71
CA GLU A 78 7.63 -4.02 5.53
C GLU A 78 8.40 -5.24 5.01
N ARG A 79 9.11 -5.96 5.88
CA ARG A 79 9.83 -7.17 5.49
C ARG A 79 8.88 -8.14 4.80
N GLU A 80 9.36 -8.73 3.71
CA GLU A 80 8.62 -9.71 2.91
C GLU A 80 7.37 -9.14 2.22
N THR A 81 7.12 -7.84 2.34
CA THR A 81 5.94 -7.21 1.77
C THR A 81 5.87 -7.41 0.25
N THR A 82 7.01 -7.33 -0.44
CA THR A 82 7.05 -7.50 -1.90
C THR A 82 6.55 -8.87 -2.34
N LEU A 83 7.02 -9.95 -1.68
CA LEU A 83 6.57 -11.30 -2.02
C LEU A 83 5.11 -11.51 -1.71
N ARG A 84 4.65 -11.00 -0.57
CA ARG A 84 3.23 -11.09 -0.19
C ARG A 84 2.35 -10.27 -1.13
N ALA A 85 2.82 -9.10 -1.56
CA ALA A 85 2.11 -8.27 -2.51
C ALA A 85 1.95 -8.97 -3.85
N ARG A 86 2.98 -9.66 -4.34
CA ARG A 86 2.90 -10.47 -5.54
C ARG A 86 1.88 -11.59 -5.40
N ALA A 87 1.91 -12.30 -4.29
CA ALA A 87 0.96 -13.38 -4.03
C ALA A 87 -0.47 -12.86 -4.01
N ARG A 88 -0.70 -11.70 -3.37
CA ARG A 88 -2.01 -11.08 -3.30
C ARG A 88 -2.48 -10.60 -4.68
N PHE A 89 -1.57 -9.99 -5.45
CA PHE A 89 -1.87 -9.58 -6.82
C PHE A 89 -2.31 -10.75 -7.68
N PHE A 90 -1.58 -11.87 -7.65
CA PHE A 90 -1.91 -13.04 -8.46
C PHE A 90 -3.13 -13.82 -7.94
N ALA A 91 -3.51 -13.64 -6.68
CA ALA A 91 -4.78 -14.15 -6.18
C ALA A 91 -5.95 -13.41 -6.80
N ASP A 92 -5.82 -12.08 -6.98
CA ASP A 92 -6.85 -11.24 -7.61
C ASP A 92 -6.78 -11.29 -9.14
N HIS A 93 -5.57 -11.53 -9.69
CA HIS A 93 -5.30 -11.53 -11.13
C HIS A 93 -4.55 -12.82 -11.51
N PRO A 94 -5.25 -13.96 -11.58
CA PRO A 94 -4.58 -15.24 -11.88
C PRO A 94 -3.82 -15.19 -13.20
N PRO A 95 -2.63 -15.80 -13.28
CA PRO A 95 -1.88 -15.85 -14.52
C PRO A 95 -2.67 -16.55 -15.62
N ARG A 96 -2.51 -16.10 -16.86
CA ARG A 96 -3.20 -16.64 -18.03
C ARG A 96 -2.19 -17.16 -19.05
N GLY A 97 -2.63 -18.04 -19.94
CA GLY A 97 -1.80 -18.60 -20.99
C GLY A 97 -0.63 -19.40 -20.40
N TRP A 98 0.56 -19.23 -21.00
CA TRP A 98 1.75 -19.95 -20.55
C TRP A 98 2.19 -19.56 -19.13
N ARG A 99 1.80 -18.38 -18.66
CA ARG A 99 2.20 -17.89 -17.32
C ARG A 99 1.62 -18.74 -16.19
N LYS A 100 0.52 -19.43 -16.43
CA LYS A 100 -0.06 -20.32 -15.41
C LYS A 100 0.83 -21.52 -15.10
N PHE A 101 1.77 -21.85 -16.00
CA PHE A 101 2.73 -22.95 -15.80
C PHE A 101 4.02 -22.50 -15.10
N VAL A 102 4.20 -21.20 -14.89
CA VAL A 102 5.38 -20.65 -14.23
C VAL A 102 5.15 -20.66 -12.72
N PRO A 103 6.12 -21.15 -11.91
CA PRO A 103 5.98 -21.09 -10.46
C PRO A 103 5.70 -19.67 -9.99
N ARG A 104 4.78 -19.52 -9.03
CA ARG A 104 4.35 -18.21 -8.54
C ARG A 104 5.49 -17.33 -8.05
N GLY A 105 6.51 -17.93 -7.42
CA GLY A 105 7.67 -17.19 -6.96
C GLY A 105 8.54 -16.59 -8.06
N MET A 106 8.39 -17.08 -9.30
CA MET A 106 9.13 -16.60 -10.46
C MET A 106 8.31 -15.69 -11.36
N LEU A 107 7.02 -15.53 -11.08
CA LEU A 107 6.16 -14.64 -11.85
C LEU A 107 6.39 -13.21 -11.42
N LEU A 108 6.41 -12.31 -12.40
CA LEU A 108 6.44 -10.88 -12.17
C LEU A 108 5.08 -10.30 -12.56
N PRO A 109 4.52 -9.38 -11.77
CA PRO A 109 3.29 -8.69 -12.16
C PRO A 109 3.50 -7.91 -13.46
N ASP A 110 2.45 -7.80 -14.26
CA ASP A 110 2.47 -7.05 -15.51
C ASP A 110 2.26 -5.54 -15.31
N ARG A 111 2.09 -5.11 -14.07
CA ARG A 111 2.01 -3.70 -13.68
C ARG A 111 2.64 -3.49 -12.31
N PRO A 112 2.95 -2.24 -11.92
CA PRO A 112 3.39 -1.96 -10.54
C PRO A 112 2.34 -2.41 -9.52
N ILE A 113 2.81 -2.92 -8.39
CA ILE A 113 1.95 -3.41 -7.31
C ILE A 113 2.20 -2.67 -6.01
N ASP A 114 2.60 -1.41 -6.08
CA ASP A 114 2.86 -0.60 -4.90
C ASP A 114 1.59 -0.39 -4.06
N ASP A 115 0.42 -0.43 -4.70
CA ASP A 115 -0.86 -0.39 -4.02
C ASP A 115 -1.11 -1.65 -3.18
N TYR A 116 -0.71 -2.82 -3.68
CA TYR A 116 -0.79 -4.06 -2.90
C TYR A 116 0.22 -4.08 -1.77
N ALA A 117 1.39 -3.51 -1.97
CA ALA A 117 2.35 -3.33 -0.89
C ALA A 117 1.77 -2.43 0.20
N ALA A 118 1.10 -1.34 -0.17
CA ALA A 118 0.43 -0.45 0.77
C ALA A 118 -0.69 -1.17 1.53
N LEU A 119 -1.45 -2.03 0.86
CA LEU A 119 -2.49 -2.83 1.49
C LEU A 119 -1.90 -3.74 2.57
N LEU A 120 -0.78 -4.40 2.28
CA LEU A 120 -0.13 -5.29 3.24
C LEU A 120 0.48 -4.51 4.41
N ILE A 121 0.98 -3.31 4.17
CA ILE A 121 1.46 -2.42 5.22
C ILE A 121 0.31 -2.08 6.17
N ALA A 122 -0.86 -1.74 5.64
CA ALA A 122 -2.05 -1.48 6.43
C ALA A 122 -2.46 -2.70 7.25
N GLU A 123 -2.50 -3.87 6.61
CA GLU A 123 -2.86 -5.12 7.28
C GLU A 123 -1.85 -5.49 8.37
N ARG A 124 -0.55 -5.25 8.14
CA ARG A 124 0.46 -5.48 9.16
C ARG A 124 0.28 -4.56 10.36
N TYR A 125 -0.10 -3.32 10.14
CA TYR A 125 -0.41 -2.41 11.24
C TYR A 125 -1.57 -2.94 12.08
N LEU A 126 -2.59 -3.52 11.45
CA LEU A 126 -3.74 -4.09 12.13
C LEU A 126 -3.43 -5.41 12.84
N ARG A 127 -2.33 -6.10 12.46
CA ARG A 127 -1.85 -7.35 13.08
C ARG A 127 -0.40 -7.23 13.54
N PRO A 128 -0.08 -6.33 14.47
CA PRO A 128 1.33 -6.04 14.78
C PRO A 128 2.07 -7.19 15.43
N SER A 129 1.39 -8.12 16.07
CA SER A 129 2.00 -9.23 16.80
C SER A 129 1.93 -10.57 16.08
N ALA A 130 1.52 -10.57 14.85
CA ALA A 130 1.41 -11.80 14.07
C ALA A 130 2.77 -12.35 13.65
#